data_f3b1b4726f8ac70f32bfe27b9e73f054
#
_entry.id   f3b1b4726f8ac70f32bfe27b9e73f054
#
_cell.length_a   1.000
_cell.length_b   1.000
_cell.length_c   1.000
_cell.angle_alpha   90.00
_cell.angle_beta   90.00
_cell.angle_gamma   90.00
#
_symmetry.space_group_name_H-M   'P 1'
#
loop_
_entity.id
_entity.type
_entity.pdbx_description
1 polymer ?
#
loop_
_entity_poly.entity_id
_entity_poly.type
_entity_poly.pdbx_seq_one_letter_code
_entity_poly.pdbx_strand_id
1 'polypeptide(L)'
;RDFGPSGLRDGQYALDLVADEAALGVLRRAGVGVLSEESGFEVGAAGTGEVVVIDPIDGSTNAARGVPWFATAQCLVDAHGPAAALVVNQASGVRYWAVRGEGAWCDGVRLQGSGCREVGESIVGLNGLPPRPLGYRQSRVFGAVALDLCLVAAGVLDGYVDCVDPPAHGVWDYLASVLICHEAGVVTTELHGDDLVTLDHTSRRTVLAAATPELLESLVAARRP
;
A
#
# COMPACT_ATOMS: atom_id res chain seq x y z
N ARG A 1 -21.30 7.20 -15.82
CA ARG A 1 -20.04 6.88 -15.10
C ARG A 1 -19.13 6.22 -16.11
N ASP A 2 -18.04 6.87 -16.44
CA ASP A 2 -17.06 6.33 -17.39
C ASP A 2 -16.00 5.55 -16.59
N PHE A 3 -16.24 4.25 -16.43
CA PHE A 3 -15.28 3.31 -15.85
C PHE A 3 -14.45 2.60 -16.93
N GLY A 4 -14.47 3.13 -18.16
CA GLY A 4 -13.70 2.59 -19.28
C GLY A 4 -12.21 2.90 -19.16
N PRO A 5 -11.36 2.27 -20.02
CA PRO A 5 -9.95 2.61 -20.14
C PRO A 5 -9.77 4.10 -20.44
N SER A 6 -8.73 4.73 -19.87
CA SER A 6 -8.40 6.14 -20.15
C SER A 6 -7.97 6.38 -21.62
N GLY A 7 -7.40 5.36 -22.25
CA GLY A 7 -6.79 5.44 -23.57
C GLY A 7 -5.41 6.09 -23.60
N LEU A 8 -4.87 6.49 -22.46
CA LEU A 8 -3.54 7.12 -22.35
C LEU A 8 -2.45 6.12 -21.98
N ARG A 9 -2.76 5.14 -21.12
CA ARG A 9 -1.82 4.12 -20.64
C ARG A 9 -2.55 2.79 -20.43
N ASP A 10 -1.89 1.66 -20.71
CA ASP A 10 -2.43 0.33 -20.43
C ASP A 10 -2.71 0.16 -18.94
N GLY A 11 -3.87 -0.40 -18.62
CA GLY A 11 -4.31 -0.61 -17.24
C GLY A 11 -4.90 0.62 -16.53
N GLN A 12 -4.79 1.83 -17.09
CA GLN A 12 -5.35 3.06 -16.53
C GLN A 12 -6.81 3.23 -16.93
N TYR A 13 -7.64 3.59 -15.97
CA TYR A 13 -9.05 3.91 -16.19
C TYR A 13 -9.29 5.43 -16.20
N ALA A 14 -10.36 5.89 -16.84
CA ALA A 14 -10.74 7.31 -16.82
C ALA A 14 -11.02 7.83 -15.41
N LEU A 15 -11.46 6.94 -14.51
CA LEU A 15 -11.68 7.23 -13.10
C LEU A 15 -10.40 7.66 -12.37
N ASP A 16 -9.25 7.04 -12.69
CA ASP A 16 -7.96 7.33 -12.04
C ASP A 16 -7.55 8.77 -12.30
N LEU A 17 -7.72 9.27 -13.54
CA LEU A 17 -7.41 10.65 -13.91
C LEU A 17 -8.29 11.67 -13.19
N VAL A 18 -9.57 11.36 -13.01
CA VAL A 18 -10.50 12.24 -12.27
C VAL A 18 -10.14 12.30 -10.80
N ALA A 19 -9.79 11.16 -10.21
CA ALA A 19 -9.39 11.08 -8.81
C ALA A 19 -8.04 11.79 -8.58
N ASP A 20 -7.08 11.62 -9.48
CA ASP A 20 -5.77 12.29 -9.45
C ASP A 20 -5.95 13.81 -9.46
N GLU A 21 -6.66 14.38 -10.43
CA GLU A 21 -6.87 15.83 -10.53
C GLU A 21 -7.56 16.40 -9.27
N ALA A 22 -8.53 15.66 -8.70
CA ALA A 22 -9.21 16.07 -7.49
C ALA A 22 -8.25 16.10 -6.28
N ALA A 23 -7.41 15.06 -6.13
CA ALA A 23 -6.41 14.97 -5.07
C ALA A 23 -5.34 16.05 -5.22
N LEU A 24 -4.77 16.21 -6.42
CA LEU A 24 -3.77 17.24 -6.72
C LEU A 24 -4.29 18.65 -6.43
N GLY A 25 -5.57 18.92 -6.74
CA GLY A 25 -6.21 20.20 -6.44
C GLY A 25 -6.22 20.54 -4.94
N VAL A 26 -6.25 19.53 -4.05
CA VAL A 26 -6.14 19.70 -2.60
C VAL A 26 -4.68 19.90 -2.19
N LEU A 27 -3.79 19.00 -2.62
CA LEU A 27 -2.37 18.98 -2.22
C LEU A 27 -1.60 20.20 -2.69
N ARG A 28 -1.87 20.68 -3.92
CA ARG A 28 -1.28 21.94 -4.45
C ARG A 28 -1.63 23.14 -3.60
N ARG A 29 -2.85 23.22 -3.03
CA ARG A 29 -3.22 24.30 -2.09
C ARG A 29 -2.50 24.21 -0.76
N ALA A 30 -2.13 22.99 -0.32
CA ALA A 30 -1.30 22.80 0.87
C ALA A 30 0.16 23.20 0.64
N GLY A 31 0.62 23.31 -0.61
CA GLY A 31 1.97 23.74 -0.97
C GLY A 31 3.03 22.65 -0.82
N VAL A 32 2.66 21.42 -0.52
CA VAL A 32 3.57 20.26 -0.43
C VAL A 32 3.94 19.74 -1.82
N GLY A 33 5.08 19.05 -1.94
CA GLY A 33 5.41 18.25 -3.13
C GLY A 33 4.47 17.06 -3.25
N VAL A 34 4.31 16.54 -4.45
CA VAL A 34 3.47 15.37 -4.71
C VAL A 34 4.20 14.37 -5.59
N LEU A 35 4.12 13.10 -5.25
CA LEU A 35 4.47 11.98 -6.13
C LEU A 35 3.21 11.13 -6.32
N SER A 36 2.55 11.28 -7.46
CA SER A 36 1.34 10.54 -7.81
C SER A 36 1.64 9.42 -8.81
N GLU A 37 0.90 8.32 -8.71
CA GLU A 37 0.92 7.26 -9.72
C GLU A 37 0.64 7.80 -11.12
N GLU A 38 -0.36 8.69 -11.25
CA GLU A 38 -0.89 9.10 -12.54
C GLU A 38 -0.11 10.27 -13.16
N SER A 39 0.23 11.27 -12.36
CA SER A 39 0.83 12.52 -12.83
C SER A 39 2.33 12.65 -12.56
N GLY A 40 2.93 11.70 -11.82
CA GLY A 40 4.37 11.74 -11.52
C GLY A 40 4.73 12.71 -10.41
N PHE A 41 5.92 13.31 -10.46
CA PHE A 41 6.46 14.16 -9.41
C PHE A 41 6.25 15.65 -9.68
N GLU A 42 5.68 16.36 -8.69
CA GLU A 42 5.53 17.81 -8.67
C GLU A 42 6.22 18.41 -7.43
N VAL A 43 7.00 19.48 -7.62
CA VAL A 43 7.66 20.19 -6.53
C VAL A 43 6.66 21.06 -5.79
N GLY A 44 6.67 21.02 -4.45
CA GLY A 44 5.79 21.84 -3.63
C GLY A 44 6.16 23.34 -3.63
N ALA A 45 5.15 24.19 -3.67
CA ALA A 45 5.33 25.65 -3.69
C ALA A 45 5.84 26.21 -2.34
N ALA A 46 5.60 25.52 -1.21
CA ALA A 46 6.03 25.96 0.11
C ALA A 46 7.55 25.79 0.37
N GLY A 47 8.25 24.99 -0.45
CA GLY A 47 9.69 24.77 -0.32
C GLY A 47 10.13 24.05 0.96
N THR A 48 9.22 23.33 1.63
CA THR A 48 9.50 22.60 2.89
C THR A 48 10.31 21.32 2.66
N GLY A 49 10.36 20.82 1.43
CA GLY A 49 10.95 19.52 1.09
C GLY A 49 10.03 18.33 1.41
N GLU A 50 8.85 18.58 1.96
CA GLU A 50 7.85 17.56 2.22
C GLU A 50 7.16 17.11 0.93
N VAL A 51 6.92 15.81 0.80
CA VAL A 51 6.28 15.20 -0.38
C VAL A 51 5.16 14.29 0.08
N VAL A 52 3.98 14.43 -0.50
CA VAL A 52 2.90 13.45 -0.38
C VAL A 52 3.02 12.45 -1.52
N VAL A 53 3.30 11.20 -1.18
CA VAL A 53 3.23 10.07 -2.11
C VAL A 53 1.79 9.59 -2.12
N ILE A 54 1.15 9.51 -3.29
CA ILE A 54 -0.28 9.19 -3.39
C ILE A 54 -0.58 8.21 -4.52
N ASP A 55 -1.41 7.21 -4.20
CA ASP A 55 -2.22 6.49 -5.16
C ASP A 55 -3.67 7.00 -5.03
N PRO A 56 -4.21 7.67 -6.05
CA PRO A 56 -5.58 8.14 -6.01
C PRO A 56 -6.61 7.00 -5.93
N ILE A 57 -6.35 5.87 -6.62
CA ILE A 57 -7.23 4.68 -6.59
C ILE A 57 -6.40 3.39 -6.69
N ASP A 58 -5.84 2.92 -5.58
CA ASP A 58 -5.32 1.56 -5.47
C ASP A 58 -6.46 0.54 -5.67
N GLY A 59 -6.29 -0.37 -6.62
CA GLY A 59 -7.33 -1.31 -7.00
C GLY A 59 -8.35 -0.75 -8.02
N SER A 60 -7.91 0.08 -8.96
CA SER A 60 -8.76 0.69 -10.00
C SER A 60 -9.55 -0.34 -10.84
N THR A 61 -9.00 -1.53 -11.07
CA THR A 61 -9.74 -2.65 -11.68
C THR A 61 -10.92 -3.10 -10.82
N ASN A 62 -10.75 -3.19 -9.50
CA ASN A 62 -11.84 -3.49 -8.57
C ASN A 62 -12.92 -2.42 -8.64
N ALA A 63 -12.53 -1.15 -8.57
CA ALA A 63 -13.45 -0.02 -8.69
C ALA A 63 -14.25 -0.07 -9.99
N ALA A 64 -13.57 -0.29 -11.13
CA ALA A 64 -14.19 -0.38 -12.45
C ALA A 64 -15.16 -1.57 -12.59
N ARG A 65 -14.91 -2.66 -11.86
CA ARG A 65 -15.72 -3.88 -11.86
C ARG A 65 -16.79 -3.91 -10.78
N GLY A 66 -16.83 -2.91 -9.87
CA GLY A 66 -17.78 -2.86 -8.77
C GLY A 66 -17.45 -3.78 -7.60
N VAL A 67 -16.19 -4.25 -7.51
CA VAL A 67 -15.70 -4.97 -6.33
C VAL A 67 -15.41 -3.94 -5.24
N PRO A 68 -16.02 -4.01 -4.04
CA PRO A 68 -15.93 -2.95 -3.01
C PRO A 68 -14.59 -3.00 -2.24
N TRP A 69 -13.46 -3.11 -2.94
CA TRP A 69 -12.12 -3.21 -2.38
C TRP A 69 -11.13 -2.40 -3.22
N PHE A 70 -11.11 -1.09 -2.97
CA PHE A 70 -10.24 -0.10 -3.62
C PHE A 70 -10.10 1.11 -2.70
N ALA A 71 -8.96 1.79 -2.76
CA ALA A 71 -8.63 2.84 -1.80
C ALA A 71 -7.96 4.05 -2.44
N THR A 72 -8.01 5.19 -1.74
CA THR A 72 -7.00 6.23 -1.87
C THR A 72 -5.96 6.01 -0.78
N ALA A 73 -4.69 5.93 -1.16
CA ALA A 73 -3.56 5.77 -0.25
C ALA A 73 -2.63 6.97 -0.35
N GLN A 74 -2.26 7.59 0.77
CA GLN A 74 -1.38 8.75 0.79
C GLN A 74 -0.44 8.72 1.99
N CYS A 75 0.82 9.08 1.75
CA CYS A 75 1.87 9.13 2.75
C CYS A 75 2.65 10.43 2.66
N LEU A 76 2.67 11.21 3.73
CA LEU A 76 3.55 12.35 3.86
C LEU A 76 4.97 11.84 4.17
N VAL A 77 5.93 12.28 3.37
CA VAL A 77 7.36 11.97 3.52
C VAL A 77 8.10 13.26 3.82
N ASP A 78 8.88 13.28 4.89
CA ASP A 78 9.79 14.35 5.26
C ASP A 78 11.26 13.92 5.15
N ALA A 79 12.18 14.73 5.64
CA ALA A 79 13.63 14.44 5.63
C ALA A 79 14.01 13.17 6.42
N HIS A 80 13.12 12.64 7.26
CA HIS A 80 13.31 11.44 8.08
C HIS A 80 12.52 10.22 7.56
N GLY A 81 11.87 10.32 6.41
CA GLY A 81 11.06 9.27 5.79
C GLY A 81 9.54 9.45 6.01
N PRO A 82 8.74 8.36 5.97
CA PRO A 82 7.30 8.42 6.18
C PRO A 82 6.94 9.07 7.52
N ALA A 83 6.13 10.14 7.50
CA ALA A 83 5.77 10.93 8.67
C ALA A 83 4.30 10.73 9.09
N ALA A 84 3.40 10.70 8.12
CA ALA A 84 1.97 10.45 8.34
C ALA A 84 1.39 9.68 7.15
N ALA A 85 0.43 8.81 7.41
CA ALA A 85 -0.22 8.00 6.39
C ALA A 85 -1.73 7.95 6.58
N LEU A 86 -2.45 7.88 5.46
CA LEU A 86 -3.89 7.67 5.42
C LEU A 86 -4.23 6.74 4.25
N VAL A 87 -5.00 5.69 4.53
CA VAL A 87 -5.60 4.81 3.53
C VAL A 87 -7.11 4.79 3.76
N VAL A 88 -7.88 5.13 2.73
CA VAL A 88 -9.34 5.18 2.81
C VAL A 88 -9.93 4.17 1.83
N ASN A 89 -10.63 3.15 2.34
CA ASN A 89 -11.43 2.29 1.49
C ASN A 89 -12.60 3.12 0.93
N GLN A 90 -12.59 3.40 -0.34
CA GLN A 90 -13.56 4.29 -0.99
C GLN A 90 -14.95 3.68 -1.13
N ALA A 91 -15.07 2.35 -1.03
CA ALA A 91 -16.36 1.66 -1.09
C ALA A 91 -17.10 1.69 0.26
N SER A 92 -16.36 1.58 1.39
CA SER A 92 -16.95 1.49 2.73
C SER A 92 -16.80 2.77 3.55
N GLY A 93 -15.84 3.64 3.22
CA GLY A 93 -15.47 4.81 4.00
C GLY A 93 -14.57 4.52 5.20
N VAL A 94 -14.17 3.27 5.42
CA VAL A 94 -13.23 2.87 6.50
C VAL A 94 -11.88 3.54 6.28
N ARG A 95 -11.30 4.09 7.35
CA ARG A 95 -10.05 4.86 7.32
C ARG A 95 -9.01 4.24 8.22
N TYR A 96 -7.86 3.92 7.63
CA TYR A 96 -6.64 3.51 8.33
C TYR A 96 -5.66 4.68 8.30
N TRP A 97 -5.05 5.02 9.43
CA TRP A 97 -4.07 6.09 9.48
C TRP A 97 -3.01 5.84 10.54
N ALA A 98 -1.86 6.47 10.35
CA ALA A 98 -0.77 6.48 11.32
C ALA A 98 0.00 7.80 11.26
N VAL A 99 0.60 8.16 12.40
CA VAL A 99 1.62 9.20 12.50
C VAL A 99 2.83 8.56 13.14
N ARG A 100 4.01 8.84 12.61
CA ARG A 100 5.28 8.28 13.11
C ARG A 100 5.44 8.49 14.61
N GLY A 101 5.58 7.39 15.36
CA GLY A 101 5.72 7.37 16.80
C GLY A 101 4.42 7.51 17.60
N GLU A 102 3.24 7.64 16.95
CA GLU A 102 1.95 7.81 17.64
C GLU A 102 1.04 6.59 17.53
N GLY A 103 1.49 5.54 16.80
CA GLY A 103 0.71 4.33 16.56
C GLY A 103 -0.19 4.43 15.34
N ALA A 104 -0.87 3.32 15.03
CA ALA A 104 -1.78 3.18 13.91
C ALA A 104 -3.23 2.99 14.38
N TRP A 105 -4.18 3.43 13.57
CA TRP A 105 -5.59 3.50 13.93
C TRP A 105 -6.50 3.14 12.75
N CYS A 106 -7.65 2.52 13.05
CA CYS A 106 -8.75 2.34 12.10
C CYS A 106 -10.04 2.85 12.74
N ASP A 107 -10.65 3.90 12.18
CA ASP A 107 -11.90 4.51 12.66
C ASP A 107 -11.90 4.73 14.20
N GLY A 108 -10.77 5.19 14.76
CA GLY A 108 -10.59 5.47 16.18
C GLY A 108 -10.22 4.27 17.04
N VAL A 109 -10.07 3.07 16.47
CA VAL A 109 -9.57 1.88 17.15
C VAL A 109 -8.08 1.72 16.86
N ARG A 110 -7.26 1.58 17.92
CA ARG A 110 -5.82 1.35 17.76
C ARG A 110 -5.56 -0.01 17.13
N LEU A 111 -4.67 -0.03 16.13
CA LEU A 111 -4.29 -1.24 15.43
C LEU A 111 -3.15 -1.98 16.13
N GLN A 112 -3.17 -3.30 15.96
CA GLN A 112 -2.10 -4.19 16.39
C GLN A 112 -2.10 -5.43 15.50
N GLY A 113 -0.94 -5.85 15.00
CA GLY A 113 -0.79 -7.10 14.26
C GLY A 113 -1.22 -8.32 15.08
N SER A 114 -1.55 -9.42 14.41
CA SER A 114 -2.10 -10.64 15.05
C SER A 114 -1.13 -11.35 16.00
N GLY A 115 0.19 -11.14 15.82
CA GLY A 115 1.23 -11.84 16.57
C GLY A 115 1.49 -13.28 16.10
N CYS A 116 0.90 -13.73 14.98
CA CYS A 116 1.14 -15.04 14.39
C CYS A 116 2.63 -15.22 14.03
N ARG A 117 3.21 -16.38 14.34
CA ARG A 117 4.61 -16.70 14.10
C ARG A 117 4.81 -17.87 13.14
N GLU A 118 3.81 -18.75 13.04
CA GLU A 118 3.91 -20.00 12.29
C GLU A 118 3.21 -19.89 10.94
N VAL A 119 3.95 -20.11 9.85
CA VAL A 119 3.40 -20.02 8.49
C VAL A 119 2.22 -21.00 8.29
N GLY A 120 2.30 -22.21 8.85
CA GLY A 120 1.24 -23.21 8.75
C GLY A 120 -0.07 -22.87 9.46
N GLU A 121 -0.08 -21.85 10.31
CA GLU A 121 -1.27 -21.33 11.00
C GLU A 121 -1.78 -20.03 10.37
N SER A 122 -0.98 -19.39 9.51
CA SER A 122 -1.23 -18.05 8.99
C SER A 122 -2.32 -17.98 7.93
N ILE A 123 -3.01 -16.84 7.90
CA ILE A 123 -3.88 -16.38 6.81
C ILE A 123 -3.17 -15.26 6.09
N VAL A 124 -2.82 -15.45 4.81
CA VAL A 124 -1.95 -14.54 4.06
C VAL A 124 -2.70 -13.88 2.90
N GLY A 125 -2.56 -12.57 2.76
CA GLY A 125 -2.93 -11.84 1.55
C GLY A 125 -1.92 -12.10 0.44
N LEU A 126 -2.39 -12.23 -0.79
CA LEU A 126 -1.52 -12.47 -1.96
C LEU A 126 -1.83 -11.45 -3.06
N ASN A 127 -0.77 -10.97 -3.71
CA ASN A 127 -0.86 -10.37 -5.03
C ASN A 127 -0.25 -11.35 -6.04
N GLY A 128 -1.07 -11.77 -7.02
CA GLY A 128 -0.67 -12.82 -7.95
C GLY A 128 -0.71 -14.24 -7.36
N LEU A 129 -0.22 -15.19 -8.10
CA LEU A 129 -0.17 -16.59 -7.69
C LEU A 129 1.27 -16.98 -7.36
N PRO A 130 1.51 -17.59 -6.20
CA PRO A 130 2.85 -18.06 -5.87
C PRO A 130 3.26 -19.21 -6.82
N PRO A 131 4.54 -19.26 -7.26
CA PRO A 131 5.02 -20.30 -8.17
C PRO A 131 5.03 -21.71 -7.55
N ARG A 132 4.95 -21.77 -6.21
CA ARG A 132 4.88 -23.00 -5.41
C ARG A 132 4.11 -22.73 -4.11
N PRO A 133 3.63 -23.75 -3.40
CA PRO A 133 2.99 -23.58 -2.10
C PRO A 133 3.94 -22.89 -1.10
N LEU A 134 3.47 -21.81 -0.47
CA LEU A 134 4.25 -21.04 0.53
C LEU A 134 4.09 -21.58 1.96
N GLY A 135 3.23 -22.58 2.18
CA GLY A 135 3.03 -23.24 3.48
C GLY A 135 1.98 -22.60 4.39
N TYR A 136 1.33 -21.51 4.00
CA TYR A 136 0.27 -20.86 4.79
C TYR A 136 -0.99 -21.74 4.91
N ARG A 137 -1.78 -21.54 5.98
CA ARG A 137 -3.04 -22.27 6.19
C ARG A 137 -4.13 -21.84 5.21
N GLN A 138 -4.27 -20.56 4.95
CA GLN A 138 -5.26 -19.99 4.02
C GLN A 138 -4.68 -18.78 3.31
N SER A 139 -5.25 -18.44 2.16
CA SER A 139 -4.91 -17.21 1.45
C SER A 139 -6.14 -16.39 1.06
N ARG A 140 -5.90 -15.12 0.80
CA ARG A 140 -6.86 -14.18 0.22
C ARG A 140 -6.18 -13.41 -0.91
N VAL A 141 -6.94 -13.13 -1.96
CA VAL A 141 -6.50 -12.31 -3.09
C VAL A 141 -7.56 -11.23 -3.29
N PHE A 142 -7.30 -10.01 -2.83
CA PHE A 142 -8.29 -8.94 -2.86
C PHE A 142 -8.03 -7.92 -3.97
N GLY A 143 -6.76 -7.64 -4.30
CA GLY A 143 -6.37 -6.82 -5.45
C GLY A 143 -6.32 -5.32 -5.19
N ALA A 144 -6.02 -4.90 -3.95
CA ALA A 144 -5.67 -3.53 -3.57
C ALA A 144 -4.64 -3.58 -2.44
N VAL A 145 -3.36 -3.41 -2.79
CA VAL A 145 -2.25 -3.69 -1.87
C VAL A 145 -2.26 -2.79 -0.65
N ALA A 146 -2.64 -1.53 -0.80
CA ALA A 146 -2.74 -0.62 0.34
C ALA A 146 -3.73 -1.13 1.40
N LEU A 147 -4.91 -1.63 0.99
CA LEU A 147 -5.87 -2.21 1.91
C LEU A 147 -5.43 -3.56 2.45
N ASP A 148 -4.81 -4.39 1.61
CA ASP A 148 -4.36 -5.73 2.00
C ASP A 148 -3.31 -5.64 3.12
N LEU A 149 -2.37 -4.69 3.03
CA LEU A 149 -1.40 -4.38 4.08
C LEU A 149 -2.07 -3.81 5.33
N CYS A 150 -3.10 -2.95 5.19
CA CYS A 150 -3.87 -2.47 6.32
C CYS A 150 -4.59 -3.60 7.08
N LEU A 151 -5.02 -4.68 6.41
CA LEU A 151 -5.56 -5.86 7.08
C LEU A 151 -4.51 -6.61 7.89
N VAL A 152 -3.23 -6.60 7.47
CA VAL A 152 -2.14 -7.16 8.28
C VAL A 152 -1.91 -6.29 9.52
N ALA A 153 -1.89 -4.96 9.35
CA ALA A 153 -1.77 -4.02 10.48
C ALA A 153 -2.92 -4.16 11.49
N ALA A 154 -4.11 -4.52 11.02
CA ALA A 154 -5.30 -4.75 11.85
C ALA A 154 -5.38 -6.17 12.46
N GLY A 155 -4.41 -7.05 12.20
CA GLY A 155 -4.43 -8.44 12.68
C GLY A 155 -5.52 -9.31 12.05
N VAL A 156 -6.13 -8.87 10.96
CA VAL A 156 -7.14 -9.63 10.19
C VAL A 156 -6.45 -10.65 9.27
N LEU A 157 -5.34 -10.24 8.67
CA LEU A 157 -4.38 -11.11 8.00
C LEU A 157 -3.12 -11.23 8.88
N ASP A 158 -2.43 -12.35 8.76
CA ASP A 158 -1.16 -12.59 9.46
C ASP A 158 0.04 -12.15 8.64
N GLY A 159 -0.11 -12.08 7.32
CA GLY A 159 0.93 -11.61 6.40
C GLY A 159 0.38 -11.25 5.04
N TYR A 160 1.26 -10.65 4.24
CA TYR A 160 1.03 -10.33 2.83
C TYR A 160 2.27 -10.68 2.01
N VAL A 161 2.08 -11.30 0.85
CA VAL A 161 3.16 -11.68 -0.06
C VAL A 161 2.82 -11.26 -1.48
N ASP A 162 3.66 -10.38 -2.04
CA ASP A 162 3.62 -10.10 -3.47
C ASP A 162 4.30 -11.24 -4.24
N CYS A 163 3.54 -11.89 -5.12
CA CYS A 163 3.98 -13.00 -5.95
C CYS A 163 4.21 -12.61 -7.42
N VAL A 164 4.02 -11.35 -7.77
CA VAL A 164 4.23 -10.87 -9.14
C VAL A 164 5.73 -10.76 -9.44
N ASP A 165 6.13 -11.16 -10.64
CA ASP A 165 7.48 -11.09 -11.15
C ASP A 165 7.42 -10.76 -12.66
N PRO A 166 8.11 -9.70 -13.13
CA PRO A 166 8.96 -8.76 -12.38
C PRO A 166 8.18 -7.90 -11.38
N PRO A 167 8.86 -7.20 -10.44
CA PRO A 167 8.24 -6.29 -9.47
C PRO A 167 7.32 -5.27 -10.14
N ALA A 168 6.10 -5.09 -9.61
CA ALA A 168 5.07 -4.28 -10.25
C ALA A 168 4.64 -3.05 -9.43
N HIS A 169 4.77 -3.09 -8.09
CA HIS A 169 4.28 -2.02 -7.24
C HIS A 169 5.16 -0.77 -7.26
N GLY A 170 4.55 0.40 -7.55
CA GLY A 170 5.12 1.71 -7.28
C GLY A 170 5.08 2.05 -5.79
N VAL A 171 5.84 3.04 -5.37
CA VAL A 171 5.90 3.47 -3.97
C VAL A 171 4.54 3.95 -3.42
N TRP A 172 3.69 4.46 -4.28
CA TRP A 172 2.32 4.93 -3.94
C TRP A 172 1.39 3.79 -3.54
N ASP A 173 1.57 2.57 -4.06
CA ASP A 173 0.74 1.40 -3.77
C ASP A 173 0.88 0.93 -2.31
N TYR A 174 2.05 1.13 -1.68
CA TYR A 174 2.36 0.48 -0.40
C TYR A 174 2.86 1.41 0.71
N LEU A 175 3.47 2.58 0.41
CA LEU A 175 4.23 3.35 1.41
C LEU A 175 3.36 3.81 2.59
N ALA A 176 2.12 4.22 2.32
CA ALA A 176 1.16 4.59 3.36
C ALA A 176 0.93 3.42 4.33
N SER A 177 0.67 2.25 3.77
CA SER A 177 0.38 1.05 4.56
C SER A 177 1.61 0.47 5.24
N VAL A 178 2.81 0.69 4.70
CA VAL A 178 4.08 0.35 5.37
C VAL A 178 4.23 1.14 6.67
N LEU A 179 3.95 2.45 6.67
CA LEU A 179 3.96 3.22 7.92
C LEU A 179 2.89 2.72 8.89
N ILE A 180 1.66 2.47 8.41
CA ILE A 180 0.57 1.93 9.24
C ILE A 180 0.97 0.57 9.85
N CYS A 181 1.61 -0.32 9.07
CA CYS A 181 2.13 -1.59 9.56
C CYS A 181 3.17 -1.41 10.66
N HIS A 182 4.17 -0.56 10.44
CA HIS A 182 5.24 -0.32 11.42
C HIS A 182 4.67 0.23 12.74
N GLU A 183 3.75 1.17 12.67
CA GLU A 183 3.09 1.77 13.84
C GLU A 183 2.11 0.79 14.55
N ALA A 184 1.69 -0.28 13.86
CA ALA A 184 0.90 -1.38 14.44
C ALA A 184 1.77 -2.55 14.95
N GLY A 185 3.11 -2.46 14.86
CA GLY A 185 4.05 -3.50 15.27
C GLY A 185 4.20 -4.65 14.27
N VAL A 186 3.74 -4.47 13.05
CA VAL A 186 3.90 -5.38 11.90
C VAL A 186 5.23 -5.08 11.20
N VAL A 187 5.93 -6.11 10.76
CA VAL A 187 7.19 -5.98 10.03
C VAL A 187 6.97 -6.08 8.52
N THR A 188 7.70 -5.25 7.77
CA THR A 188 7.65 -5.23 6.30
C THR A 188 9.05 -5.32 5.72
N THR A 189 9.16 -5.83 4.50
CA THR A 189 10.42 -5.89 3.76
C THR A 189 10.17 -5.82 2.25
N GLU A 190 11.25 -5.51 1.53
CA GLU A 190 11.34 -5.68 0.09
C GLU A 190 12.11 -6.99 -0.18
N LEU A 191 11.59 -7.80 -1.13
CA LEU A 191 12.10 -9.17 -1.36
C LEU A 191 13.57 -9.23 -1.81
N HIS A 192 14.00 -8.26 -2.61
CA HIS A 192 15.34 -8.23 -3.23
C HIS A 192 16.33 -7.41 -2.42
N GLY A 193 15.90 -6.74 -1.34
CA GLY A 193 16.74 -5.96 -0.42
C GLY A 193 16.85 -4.48 -0.76
N ASP A 194 16.02 -3.99 -1.69
CA ASP A 194 15.93 -2.56 -1.99
C ASP A 194 15.23 -1.79 -0.85
N ASP A 195 15.44 -0.48 -0.80
CA ASP A 195 14.72 0.38 0.13
C ASP A 195 13.24 0.51 -0.29
N LEU A 196 12.32 0.33 0.66
CA LEU A 196 10.89 0.57 0.44
C LEU A 196 10.57 2.07 0.29
N VAL A 197 11.39 2.96 0.83
CA VAL A 197 11.21 4.40 0.70
C VAL A 197 11.95 4.90 -0.52
N THR A 198 11.20 5.37 -1.52
CA THR A 198 11.78 5.98 -2.72
C THR A 198 10.83 7.06 -3.26
N LEU A 199 11.39 8.10 -3.86
CA LEU A 199 10.63 9.12 -4.59
C LEU A 199 10.88 9.03 -6.11
N ASP A 200 11.52 7.95 -6.56
CA ASP A 200 11.69 7.65 -7.98
C ASP A 200 10.42 6.99 -8.52
N HIS A 201 9.70 7.72 -9.39
CA HIS A 201 8.46 7.27 -10.03
C HIS A 201 8.64 5.99 -10.88
N THR A 202 9.85 5.70 -11.34
CA THR A 202 10.11 4.52 -12.18
C THR A 202 10.42 3.26 -11.38
N SER A 203 10.75 3.40 -10.10
CA SER A 203 11.07 2.28 -9.22
C SER A 203 9.86 1.37 -8.97
N ARG A 204 10.13 0.06 -8.92
CA ARG A 204 9.12 -0.95 -8.59
C ARG A 204 9.66 -1.87 -7.49
N ARG A 205 8.76 -2.38 -6.64
CA ARG A 205 9.12 -3.19 -5.47
C ARG A 205 8.24 -4.44 -5.36
N THR A 206 8.80 -5.47 -4.71
CA THR A 206 8.08 -6.68 -4.28
C THR A 206 7.96 -6.64 -2.77
N VAL A 207 6.78 -6.23 -2.28
CA VAL A 207 6.55 -5.95 -0.85
C VAL A 207 6.03 -7.20 -0.13
N LEU A 208 6.59 -7.46 1.05
CA LEU A 208 6.10 -8.47 1.98
C LEU A 208 5.84 -7.82 3.34
N ALA A 209 4.83 -8.33 4.05
CA ALA A 209 4.52 -7.95 5.43
C ALA A 209 4.16 -9.18 6.26
N ALA A 210 4.46 -9.16 7.55
CA ALA A 210 4.03 -10.20 8.48
C ALA A 210 3.86 -9.66 9.89
N ALA A 211 2.98 -10.31 10.65
CA ALA A 211 2.68 -9.96 12.04
C ALA A 211 3.91 -10.04 12.95
N THR A 212 4.90 -10.88 12.60
CA THR A 212 6.12 -11.07 13.39
C THR A 212 7.35 -11.26 12.49
N PRO A 213 8.57 -10.99 12.99
CA PRO A 213 9.81 -11.26 12.26
C PRO A 213 9.94 -12.73 11.82
N GLU A 214 9.59 -13.68 12.69
CA GLU A 214 9.70 -15.11 12.43
C GLU A 214 8.80 -15.55 11.26
N LEU A 215 7.57 -15.03 11.22
CA LEU A 215 6.67 -15.28 10.11
C LEU A 215 7.19 -14.63 8.81
N LEU A 216 7.73 -13.39 8.89
CA LEU A 216 8.30 -12.71 7.74
C LEU A 216 9.47 -13.50 7.14
N GLU A 217 10.40 -13.97 7.96
CA GLU A 217 11.54 -14.79 7.51
C GLU A 217 11.06 -16.05 6.77
N SER A 218 10.04 -16.72 7.32
CA SER A 218 9.44 -17.92 6.72
C SER A 218 8.80 -17.61 5.36
N LEU A 219 8.04 -16.51 5.25
CA LEU A 219 7.38 -16.10 4.00
C LEU A 219 8.41 -15.67 2.94
N VAL A 220 9.45 -14.92 3.33
CA VAL A 220 10.56 -14.53 2.43
C VAL A 220 11.28 -15.76 1.91
N ALA A 221 11.64 -16.71 2.79
CA ALA A 221 12.31 -17.95 2.39
C ALA A 221 11.44 -18.80 1.43
N ALA A 222 10.13 -18.87 1.68
CA ALA A 222 9.21 -19.59 0.81
C ALA A 222 9.00 -18.89 -0.54
N ARG A 223 9.04 -17.55 -0.60
CA ARG A 223 8.83 -16.75 -1.82
C ARG A 223 10.05 -16.76 -2.76
N ARG A 224 11.26 -16.79 -2.20
CA ARG A 224 12.50 -16.86 -2.98
C ARG A 224 12.55 -18.16 -3.80
N PRO A 225 13.13 -18.15 -5.01
CA PRO A 225 13.24 -19.33 -5.87
C PRO A 225 14.03 -20.48 -5.24
#